data_d24cbcad912a706c7770e079dedeb4b6
#
_entry.id   d24cbcad912a706c7770e079dedeb4b6
#
_cell.length_a   1.000
_cell.length_b   1.000
_cell.length_c   1.000
_cell.angle_alpha   90.00
_cell.angle_beta   90.00
_cell.angle_gamma   90.00
#
_symmetry.space_group_name_H-M   'P 1'
#
loop_
_entity.id
_entity.type
_entity.pdbx_description
1 polymer ?
#
loop_
_entity_poly.entity_id
_entity_poly.type
_entity_poly.pdbx_seq_one_letter_code
_entity_poly.pdbx_strand_id
1 'polypeptide(L)' 'AKSLQEIQDMLTDKWSNNACRGYVIKAMESCGYKSKDIREILIELYEVFDFCSVEEAAAYYEHWQS' A
#
# COMPACT_ATOMS: atom_id res chain seq x y z
N ALA A 1 15.99 -17.36 -16.57
CA ALA A 1 14.58 -17.13 -16.22
C ALA A 1 14.41 -17.15 -14.73
N LYS A 2 13.49 -16.34 -14.23
CA LYS A 2 13.24 -16.32 -12.82
C LYS A 2 12.46 -17.54 -12.39
N SER A 3 12.81 -18.07 -11.25
CA SER A 3 12.14 -19.25 -10.76
C SER A 3 10.77 -18.89 -10.20
N LEU A 4 9.89 -19.89 -10.14
CA LEU A 4 8.60 -19.72 -9.54
C LEU A 4 8.70 -19.29 -8.08
N GLN A 5 9.73 -19.77 -7.41
CA GLN A 5 9.94 -19.43 -6.01
C GLN A 5 10.25 -17.96 -5.84
N GLU A 6 11.01 -17.40 -6.76
CA GLU A 6 11.31 -15.97 -6.73
C GLU A 6 10.05 -15.16 -6.91
N ILE A 7 9.18 -15.57 -7.79
CA ILE A 7 7.90 -14.91 -8.01
C ILE A 7 7.01 -15.04 -6.77
N GLN A 8 6.99 -16.22 -6.16
CA GLN A 8 6.20 -16.43 -4.94
C GLN A 8 6.72 -15.56 -3.80
N ASP A 9 8.04 -15.44 -3.69
CA ASP A 9 8.63 -14.58 -2.66
C ASP A 9 8.20 -13.14 -2.85
N MET A 10 8.14 -12.68 -4.10
CA MET A 10 7.68 -11.35 -4.38
C MET A 10 6.22 -11.16 -3.99
N LEU A 11 5.40 -12.19 -4.21
CA LEU A 11 3.97 -12.09 -3.91
C LEU A 11 3.66 -12.25 -2.42
N THR A 12 4.44 -13.07 -1.72
CA THR A 12 4.15 -13.39 -0.32
C THR A 12 5.00 -12.60 0.65
N ASP A 13 6.30 -12.48 0.37
CA ASP A 13 7.23 -11.84 1.29
C ASP A 13 7.39 -10.37 1.04
N LYS A 14 7.19 -9.94 -0.20
CA LYS A 14 7.42 -8.55 -0.56
C LYS A 14 6.21 -7.66 -0.36
N TRP A 15 5.04 -8.26 -0.26
CA TRP A 15 3.85 -7.46 0.02
C TRP A 15 3.71 -7.31 1.52
N SER A 16 4.32 -6.27 2.03
CA SER A 16 4.28 -5.95 3.45
C SER A 16 3.69 -4.56 3.60
N ASN A 17 3.43 -4.17 4.85
CA ASN A 17 2.97 -2.81 5.10
C ASN A 17 3.99 -1.79 4.64
N ASN A 18 5.28 -2.11 4.77
CA ASN A 18 6.32 -1.21 4.29
C ASN A 18 6.32 -1.09 2.77
N ALA A 19 6.09 -2.20 2.07
CA ALA A 19 6.00 -2.16 0.61
C ALA A 19 4.81 -1.32 0.17
N CYS A 20 3.69 -1.47 0.84
CA CYS A 20 2.51 -0.67 0.55
C CYS A 20 2.79 0.82 0.76
N ARG A 21 3.45 1.16 1.85
CA ARG A 21 3.83 2.55 2.10
C ARG A 21 4.73 3.09 1.00
N GLY A 22 5.68 2.27 0.53
CA GLY A 22 6.55 2.65 -0.57
C GLY A 22 5.78 2.95 -1.85
N TYR A 23 4.82 2.11 -2.18
CA TYR A 23 3.96 2.36 -3.34
C TYR A 23 3.19 3.66 -3.21
N VAL A 24 2.66 3.92 -2.03
CA VAL A 24 1.92 5.16 -1.77
C VAL A 24 2.82 6.37 -1.94
N ILE A 25 4.04 6.32 -1.40
CA ILE A 25 5.00 7.41 -1.54
C ILE A 25 5.27 7.69 -3.01
N LYS A 26 5.57 6.65 -3.78
CA LYS A 26 5.88 6.82 -5.19
C LYS A 26 4.70 7.38 -5.97
N ALA A 27 3.51 6.90 -5.66
CA ALA A 27 2.30 7.37 -6.33
C ALA A 27 2.06 8.84 -6.03
N MET A 28 2.21 9.23 -4.77
CA MET A 28 1.99 10.62 -4.38
C MET A 28 3.04 11.54 -4.97
N GLU A 29 4.29 11.09 -5.00
CA GLU A 29 5.35 11.87 -5.64
C GLU A 29 5.06 12.08 -7.12
N SER A 30 4.56 11.06 -7.78
CA SER A 30 4.18 11.16 -9.20
C SER A 30 3.05 12.15 -9.40
N CYS A 31 2.18 12.31 -8.42
CA CYS A 31 1.09 13.27 -8.47
C CYS A 31 1.51 14.67 -8.05
N GLY A 32 2.74 14.84 -7.62
CA GLY A 32 3.25 16.17 -7.27
C GLY A 32 3.03 16.58 -5.83
N TYR A 33 2.71 15.64 -4.95
CA TYR A 33 2.54 15.98 -3.54
C TYR A 33 3.89 16.22 -2.88
N LYS A 34 3.88 17.10 -1.89
CA LYS A 34 5.09 17.44 -1.15
C LYS A 34 5.35 16.42 -0.05
N SER A 35 6.60 16.38 0.41
CA SER A 35 6.99 15.44 1.48
C SER A 35 6.12 15.57 2.72
N LYS A 36 5.72 16.79 3.05
CA LYS A 36 4.87 17.01 4.23
C LYS A 36 3.54 16.29 4.09
N ASP A 37 2.91 16.41 2.93
CA ASP A 37 1.63 15.79 2.67
C ASP A 37 1.74 14.28 2.68
N ILE A 38 2.83 13.76 2.10
CA ILE A 38 3.08 12.33 2.05
C ILE A 38 3.24 11.78 3.47
N ARG A 39 3.96 12.49 4.33
CA ARG A 39 4.13 12.05 5.72
C ARG A 39 2.81 11.99 6.46
N GLU A 40 1.95 12.97 6.25
CA GLU A 40 0.64 12.96 6.90
C GLU A 40 -0.18 11.75 6.47
N ILE A 41 -0.17 11.43 5.19
CA ILE A 41 -0.87 10.26 4.69
C ILE A 41 -0.29 8.98 5.28
N LEU A 42 1.03 8.90 5.38
CA LEU A 42 1.67 7.71 5.94
C LEU A 42 1.31 7.50 7.40
N ILE A 43 1.19 8.56 8.16
CA ILE A 43 0.79 8.47 9.56
C ILE A 43 -0.62 7.90 9.66
N GLU A 44 -1.54 8.42 8.86
CA GLU A 44 -2.90 7.90 8.82
C GLU A 44 -2.94 6.46 8.35
N LEU A 45 -2.10 6.12 7.40
CA LEU A 45 -2.04 4.76 6.86
C LEU A 45 -1.64 3.75 7.94
N TYR A 46 -0.75 4.14 8.85
CA TYR A 46 -0.38 3.30 9.98
C TYR A 46 -1.60 2.92 10.80
N GLU A 47 -2.41 3.91 11.11
CA GLU A 47 -3.61 3.68 11.90
C GLU A 47 -4.62 2.81 11.14
N VAL A 48 -4.79 3.10 9.86
CA VAL A 48 -5.71 2.32 9.05
C VAL A 48 -5.30 0.85 8.98
N PHE A 49 -4.01 0.57 8.87
CA PHE A 49 -3.54 -0.81 8.88
C PHE A 49 -3.91 -1.54 10.17
N ASP A 50 -3.92 -0.81 11.29
CA ASP A 50 -4.23 -1.42 12.59
C ASP A 50 -5.72 -1.67 12.76
N PHE A 51 -6.56 -0.84 12.19
CA PHE A 51 -8.00 -0.88 12.46
C PHE A 51 -8.84 -1.40 11.30
N CYS A 52 -8.24 -1.64 10.15
CA CYS A 52 -8.97 -2.07 8.98
C CYS A 52 -8.33 -3.33 8.42
N SER A 53 -9.10 -4.40 8.31
CA SER A 53 -8.58 -5.65 7.76
C SER A 53 -8.42 -5.54 6.24
N VAL A 54 -7.72 -6.51 5.67
CA VAL A 54 -7.53 -6.57 4.23
C VAL A 54 -8.88 -6.70 3.52
N GLU A 55 -9.76 -7.53 4.07
CA GLU A 55 -11.09 -7.73 3.50
C GLU A 55 -11.91 -6.46 3.55
N GLU A 56 -11.84 -5.74 4.66
CA GLU A 56 -12.57 -4.47 4.79
C GLU A 56 -12.03 -3.43 3.82
N ALA A 57 -10.71 -3.39 3.67
CA ALA A 57 -10.10 -2.43 2.76
C ALA A 57 -10.49 -2.72 1.31
N ALA A 58 -10.48 -4.00 0.93
CA ALA A 58 -10.86 -4.39 -0.42
C ALA A 58 -12.32 -4.06 -0.71
N ALA A 59 -13.20 -4.35 0.25
CA ALA A 59 -14.62 -4.04 0.10
C ALA A 59 -14.85 -2.54 0.01
N TYR A 60 -14.10 -1.78 0.80
CA TYR A 60 -14.22 -0.34 0.76
C TYR A 60 -13.81 0.23 -0.60
N TYR A 61 -12.77 -0.31 -1.18
CA TYR A 61 -12.32 0.12 -2.50
C TYR A 61 -13.37 -0.16 -3.57
N GLU A 62 -13.95 -1.35 -3.53
CA GLU A 62 -14.99 -1.71 -4.50
C GLU A 62 -16.21 -0.81 -4.37
N HIS A 63 -16.61 -0.53 -3.14
CA HIS A 63 -17.73 0.35 -2.88
C HIS A 63 -17.45 1.78 -3.35
N TRP A 64 -16.23 2.24 -3.15
CA TRP A 64 -15.83 3.58 -3.55
C TRP A 64 -15.88 3.77 -5.05
N GLN A 65 -15.60 2.71 -5.80
CA GLN A 65 -15.63 2.77 -7.26
C GLN A 65 -17.02 2.73 -7.87
N SER A 66 -17.98 2.22 -7.15
CA SER A 66 -19.33 2.09 -7.71
C SER A 66 -20.18 3.40 -7.50
#